data_151b944ecfcce7e943a3b64959a1a7c5
#
_entry.id   151b944ecfcce7e943a3b64959a1a7c5
#
_cell.length_a   1.000
_cell.length_b   1.000
_cell.length_c   1.000
_cell.angle_alpha   90.00
_cell.angle_beta   90.00
_cell.angle_gamma   90.00
#
_symmetry.space_group_name_H-M   'P 1'
#
loop_
_entity.id
_entity.type
_entity.pdbx_description
1 polymer ?
#
loop_
_entity_poly.entity_id
_entity_poly.type
_entity_poly.pdbx_seq_one_letter_code
_entity_poly.pdbx_strand_id
1 'polypeptide(L)'
;RRDLLIVIGLAASPLVALGCSRFAYALLLPAMRSDLGWSFTTAGLMNTVNAVGYLVGALGTAWAAAKLGQRPAFVGSLVITVLALAATAASSSLEVLLAVRTILGIAGAGAFVLGGAITSTISRWHTPHRAAVLIGTYFAGGGVGIVASGLLVPAVFERLGPAGWPTGWLVLAVLAAVGTVAATIAAYAAPTTPAAAPGSRSFWVSGLGRLASGYLLFGAGYIGYMTFIIAMLTQVGLSPKEIAAFWVALGVAGAVSGQVWARLLRGARGGSAAAVLFVLLAVATGIPALTSATPALYASGVLFGLCFLSLVGAVTAAGRDAVDPADTTAALGMLTTVFALGQVIGPWFTGLLADRTGGQQWGLGVSAVVLLIGAVLCRLQPPRRIGHDAGGR
;
A
#
# COMPACT_ATOMS: atom_id res chain seq x y z
N ARG A 1 15.65 10.32 -21.32
CA ARG A 1 15.18 11.42 -20.46
C ARG A 1 13.66 11.59 -20.51
N ARG A 2 13.03 11.59 -21.71
CA ARG A 2 11.58 11.77 -21.88
C ARG A 2 10.78 10.75 -21.11
N ASP A 3 11.08 9.45 -21.20
CA ASP A 3 10.35 8.38 -20.53
C ASP A 3 10.44 8.47 -19.01
N LEU A 4 11.57 8.92 -18.46
CA LEU A 4 11.71 9.15 -17.03
C LEU A 4 10.80 10.30 -16.56
N LEU A 5 10.69 11.39 -17.33
CA LEU A 5 9.78 12.48 -17.02
C LEU A 5 8.32 12.04 -17.06
N ILE A 6 7.95 11.22 -18.04
CA ILE A 6 6.60 10.63 -18.11
C ILE A 6 6.34 9.76 -16.87
N VAL A 7 7.28 8.91 -16.48
CA VAL A 7 7.11 8.04 -15.30
C VAL A 7 7.09 8.84 -14.00
N ILE A 8 7.85 9.94 -13.88
CA ILE A 8 7.75 10.87 -12.73
C ILE A 8 6.33 11.46 -12.66
N GLY A 9 5.75 11.89 -13.78
CA GLY A 9 4.36 12.33 -13.82
C GLY A 9 3.37 11.22 -13.44
N LEU A 10 3.56 9.99 -13.94
CA LEU A 10 2.75 8.84 -13.57
C LEU A 10 2.90 8.45 -12.09
N ALA A 11 4.05 8.71 -11.46
CA ALA A 11 4.28 8.49 -10.02
C ALA A 11 3.37 9.35 -9.13
N ALA A 12 2.75 10.41 -9.66
CA ALA A 12 1.68 11.12 -8.96
C ALA A 12 0.43 10.24 -8.72
N SER A 13 0.23 9.16 -9.50
CA SER A 13 -0.88 8.23 -9.25
C SER A 13 -0.74 7.45 -7.92
N PRO A 14 0.36 6.75 -7.60
CA PRO A 14 0.52 6.18 -6.27
C PRO A 14 0.60 7.23 -5.14
N LEU A 15 1.07 8.45 -5.39
CA LEU A 15 0.97 9.55 -4.43
C LEU A 15 -0.50 9.82 -4.07
N VAL A 16 -1.38 9.93 -5.06
CA VAL A 16 -2.82 10.16 -4.87
C VAL A 16 -3.50 8.92 -4.26
N ALA A 17 -3.33 7.76 -4.87
CA ALA A 17 -4.06 6.54 -4.51
C ALA A 17 -3.63 5.95 -3.17
N LEU A 18 -2.34 5.97 -2.84
CA LEU A 18 -1.81 5.41 -1.60
C LEU A 18 -1.54 6.50 -0.56
N GLY A 19 -0.80 7.55 -0.92
CA GLY A 19 -0.39 8.59 0.01
C GLY A 19 -1.57 9.38 0.54
N CYS A 20 -2.30 10.08 -0.34
CA CYS A 20 -3.41 10.96 0.05
C CYS A 20 -4.67 10.20 0.45
N SER A 21 -5.03 9.14 -0.29
CA SER A 21 -6.31 8.46 -0.11
C SER A 21 -6.27 7.41 1.00
N ARG A 22 -5.21 6.62 1.09
CA ARG A 22 -5.16 5.45 1.96
C ARG A 22 -4.37 5.68 3.23
N PHE A 23 -3.10 6.03 3.12
CA PHE A 23 -2.20 6.11 4.27
C PHE A 23 -2.38 7.37 5.10
N ALA A 24 -2.74 8.51 4.48
CA ALA A 24 -3.01 9.75 5.20
C ALA A 24 -4.15 9.63 6.23
N TYR A 25 -5.04 8.65 6.09
CA TYR A 25 -6.07 8.37 7.08
C TYR A 25 -5.50 8.16 8.49
N ALA A 26 -4.35 7.52 8.61
CA ALA A 26 -3.69 7.32 9.90
C ALA A 26 -3.42 8.63 10.65
N LEU A 27 -3.06 9.70 9.94
CA LEU A 27 -2.84 11.04 10.52
C LEU A 27 -4.13 11.70 10.99
N LEU A 28 -5.23 11.45 10.30
CA LEU A 28 -6.55 12.05 10.57
C LEU A 28 -7.37 11.22 11.57
N LEU A 29 -7.08 9.92 11.69
CA LEU A 29 -7.82 8.97 12.53
C LEU A 29 -7.96 9.42 13.99
N PRO A 30 -6.90 9.88 14.72
CA PRO A 30 -7.04 10.28 16.10
C PRO A 30 -8.04 11.44 16.27
N ALA A 31 -7.98 12.43 15.38
CA ALA A 31 -8.86 13.60 15.39
C ALA A 31 -10.30 13.23 15.06
N MET A 32 -10.51 12.46 13.97
CA MET A 32 -11.84 11.97 13.58
C MET A 32 -12.46 11.10 14.68
N ARG A 33 -11.65 10.19 15.25
CA ARG A 33 -12.12 9.30 16.32
C ARG A 33 -12.60 10.07 17.54
N SER A 34 -11.86 11.09 17.96
CA SER A 34 -12.21 11.94 19.11
C SER A 34 -13.45 12.78 18.84
N ASP A 35 -13.53 13.41 17.68
CA ASP A 35 -14.61 14.32 17.30
C ASP A 35 -15.94 13.57 17.05
N LEU A 36 -15.87 12.40 16.40
CA LEU A 36 -17.03 11.59 16.03
C LEU A 36 -17.39 10.52 17.07
N GLY A 37 -16.67 10.44 18.18
CA GLY A 37 -16.94 9.49 19.27
C GLY A 37 -16.75 8.02 18.89
N TRP A 38 -15.83 7.71 17.96
CA TRP A 38 -15.63 6.35 17.46
C TRP A 38 -14.79 5.48 18.40
N SER A 39 -15.15 4.18 18.43
CA SER A 39 -14.27 3.14 18.97
C SER A 39 -13.07 2.90 18.01
N PHE A 40 -12.03 2.19 18.46
CA PHE A 40 -10.95 1.75 17.58
C PHE A 40 -11.44 0.75 16.54
N THR A 41 -12.44 -0.07 16.87
CA THR A 41 -13.10 -0.99 15.93
C THR A 41 -13.73 -0.21 14.76
N THR A 42 -14.50 0.87 15.06
CA THR A 42 -15.11 1.73 14.04
C THR A 42 -14.07 2.43 13.20
N ALA A 43 -13.01 2.95 13.82
CA ALA A 43 -11.88 3.56 13.11
C ALA A 43 -11.15 2.54 12.20
N GLY A 44 -10.97 1.30 12.65
CA GLY A 44 -10.43 0.21 11.84
C GLY A 44 -11.33 -0.16 10.66
N LEU A 45 -12.66 -0.13 10.87
CA LEU A 45 -13.65 -0.44 9.82
C LEU A 45 -13.53 0.50 8.61
N MET A 46 -13.15 1.76 8.82
CA MET A 46 -12.89 2.72 7.74
C MET A 46 -11.80 2.24 6.76
N ASN A 47 -10.73 1.62 7.27
CA ASN A 47 -9.70 1.03 6.43
C ASN A 47 -10.08 -0.36 5.89
N THR A 48 -10.88 -1.12 6.62
CA THR A 48 -11.46 -2.39 6.15
C THR A 48 -12.32 -2.17 4.91
N VAL A 49 -13.29 -1.23 4.93
CA VAL A 49 -14.13 -0.98 3.75
C VAL A 49 -13.35 -0.37 2.59
N ASN A 50 -12.30 0.42 2.87
CA ASN A 50 -11.38 0.87 1.84
C ASN A 50 -10.62 -0.30 1.20
N ALA A 51 -10.21 -1.30 1.97
CA ALA A 51 -9.55 -2.50 1.44
C ALA A 51 -10.51 -3.38 0.63
N VAL A 52 -11.78 -3.52 1.05
CA VAL A 52 -12.83 -4.17 0.26
C VAL A 52 -13.01 -3.44 -1.08
N GLY A 53 -13.14 -2.11 -1.03
CA GLY A 53 -13.22 -1.29 -2.24
C GLY A 53 -12.00 -1.48 -3.14
N TYR A 54 -10.80 -1.52 -2.57
CA TYR A 54 -9.56 -1.74 -3.33
C TYR A 54 -9.55 -3.11 -4.03
N LEU A 55 -10.00 -4.17 -3.35
CA LEU A 55 -10.13 -5.50 -3.94
C LEU A 55 -11.11 -5.49 -5.12
N VAL A 56 -12.30 -4.92 -4.93
CA VAL A 56 -13.32 -4.79 -5.99
C VAL A 56 -12.78 -3.98 -7.16
N GLY A 57 -12.14 -2.83 -6.88
CA GLY A 57 -11.54 -1.97 -7.89
C GLY A 57 -10.42 -2.67 -8.67
N ALA A 58 -9.54 -3.40 -7.99
CA ALA A 58 -8.46 -4.14 -8.65
C ALA A 58 -9.01 -5.21 -9.60
N LEU A 59 -10.03 -5.96 -9.20
CA LEU A 59 -10.70 -6.96 -10.04
C LEU A 59 -11.45 -6.33 -11.22
N GLY A 60 -12.07 -5.16 -11.00
CA GLY A 60 -12.83 -4.44 -12.03
C GLY A 60 -11.97 -3.64 -13.02
N THR A 61 -10.70 -3.40 -12.70
CA THR A 61 -9.82 -2.51 -13.48
C THR A 61 -9.63 -2.95 -14.91
N ALA A 62 -9.43 -4.25 -15.16
CA ALA A 62 -9.25 -4.78 -16.52
C ALA A 62 -10.53 -4.61 -17.37
N TRP A 63 -11.69 -4.82 -16.77
CA TRP A 63 -12.98 -4.60 -17.43
C TRP A 63 -13.21 -3.11 -17.75
N ALA A 64 -12.91 -2.22 -16.80
CA ALA A 64 -13.03 -0.79 -17.01
C ALA A 64 -12.10 -0.30 -18.13
N ALA A 65 -10.85 -0.78 -18.15
CA ALA A 65 -9.90 -0.45 -19.21
C ALA A 65 -10.32 -0.99 -20.59
N ALA A 66 -10.93 -2.17 -20.65
CA ALA A 66 -11.44 -2.74 -21.90
C ALA A 66 -12.65 -1.96 -22.46
N LYS A 67 -13.56 -1.50 -21.58
CA LYS A 67 -14.75 -0.75 -21.99
C LYS A 67 -14.51 0.73 -22.29
N LEU A 68 -13.74 1.41 -21.44
CA LEU A 68 -13.55 2.85 -21.50
C LEU A 68 -12.24 3.25 -22.20
N GLY A 69 -11.32 2.29 -22.36
CA GLY A 69 -9.94 2.54 -22.72
C GLY A 69 -9.05 2.79 -21.49
N GLN A 70 -7.79 2.42 -21.59
CA GLN A 70 -6.85 2.47 -20.47
C GLN A 70 -6.67 3.88 -19.88
N ARG A 71 -6.48 4.90 -20.73
CA ARG A 71 -6.28 6.28 -20.30
C ARG A 71 -7.52 6.90 -19.66
N PRO A 72 -8.72 6.84 -20.28
CA PRO A 72 -9.93 7.39 -19.66
C PRO A 72 -10.27 6.68 -18.34
N ALA A 73 -10.11 5.36 -18.23
CA ALA A 73 -10.31 4.62 -16.99
C ALA A 73 -9.34 5.04 -15.90
N PHE A 74 -8.05 5.28 -16.25
CA PHE A 74 -7.03 5.79 -15.36
C PHE A 74 -7.38 7.19 -14.82
N VAL A 75 -7.67 8.12 -15.72
CA VAL A 75 -8.01 9.51 -15.35
C VAL A 75 -9.31 9.57 -14.57
N GLY A 76 -10.34 8.81 -14.98
CA GLY A 76 -11.60 8.69 -14.25
C GLY A 76 -11.41 8.21 -12.81
N SER A 77 -10.53 7.21 -12.62
CA SER A 77 -10.18 6.72 -11.29
C SER A 77 -9.52 7.79 -10.42
N LEU A 78 -8.61 8.58 -10.97
CA LEU A 78 -7.98 9.70 -10.25
C LEU A 78 -8.98 10.80 -9.89
N VAL A 79 -9.85 11.19 -10.83
CA VAL A 79 -10.88 12.21 -10.60
C VAL A 79 -11.86 11.75 -9.52
N ILE A 80 -12.34 10.51 -9.57
CA ILE A 80 -13.22 9.94 -8.52
C ILE A 80 -12.50 9.96 -7.17
N THR A 81 -11.19 9.66 -7.11
CA THR A 81 -10.42 9.74 -5.87
C THR A 81 -10.40 11.15 -5.31
N VAL A 82 -10.18 12.18 -6.13
CA VAL A 82 -10.20 13.58 -5.70
C VAL A 82 -11.56 13.98 -5.15
N LEU A 83 -12.64 13.67 -5.89
CA LEU A 83 -14.01 13.98 -5.48
C LEU A 83 -14.40 13.27 -4.18
N ALA A 84 -14.01 12.01 -4.01
CA ALA A 84 -14.27 11.26 -2.80
C ALA A 84 -13.45 11.76 -1.59
N LEU A 85 -12.20 12.23 -1.81
CA LEU A 85 -11.44 12.91 -0.74
C LEU A 85 -12.15 14.19 -0.29
N ALA A 86 -12.64 15.01 -1.21
CA ALA A 86 -13.41 16.20 -0.89
C ALA A 86 -14.73 15.86 -0.18
N ALA A 87 -15.43 14.82 -0.63
CA ALA A 87 -16.65 14.33 -0.01
C ALA A 87 -16.45 13.82 1.43
N THR A 88 -15.25 13.26 1.74
CA THR A 88 -14.92 12.86 3.12
C THR A 88 -14.90 14.06 4.06
N ALA A 89 -14.50 15.24 3.59
CA ALA A 89 -14.50 16.48 4.38
C ALA A 89 -15.90 17.04 4.63
N ALA A 90 -16.89 16.64 3.84
CA ALA A 90 -18.24 17.25 3.86
C ALA A 90 -19.24 16.48 4.74
N SER A 91 -18.85 15.39 5.39
CA SER A 91 -19.77 14.57 6.18
C SER A 91 -19.17 14.11 7.50
N SER A 92 -20.02 14.04 8.53
CA SER A 92 -19.74 13.39 9.82
C SER A 92 -20.54 12.08 10.02
N SER A 93 -21.44 11.73 9.06
CA SER A 93 -22.20 10.47 9.13
C SER A 93 -21.30 9.28 8.85
N LEU A 94 -21.34 8.28 9.74
CA LEU A 94 -20.53 7.07 9.60
C LEU A 94 -20.83 6.32 8.29
N GLU A 95 -22.12 6.19 7.92
CA GLU A 95 -22.54 5.48 6.72
C GLU A 95 -22.00 6.15 5.46
N VAL A 96 -22.08 7.48 5.39
CA VAL A 96 -21.54 8.27 4.26
C VAL A 96 -20.03 8.10 4.18
N LEU A 97 -19.34 8.22 5.32
CA LEU A 97 -17.88 8.06 5.36
C LEU A 97 -17.46 6.65 4.97
N LEU A 98 -18.17 5.60 5.39
CA LEU A 98 -17.87 4.20 4.97
C LEU A 98 -18.09 4.02 3.46
N ALA A 99 -19.18 4.58 2.91
CA ALA A 99 -19.44 4.52 1.46
C ALA A 99 -18.36 5.24 0.67
N VAL A 100 -18.00 6.46 1.08
CA VAL A 100 -16.93 7.24 0.44
C VAL A 100 -15.57 6.54 0.55
N ARG A 101 -15.25 5.91 1.70
CA ARG A 101 -14.02 5.12 1.88
C ARG A 101 -13.98 3.91 0.96
N THR A 102 -15.14 3.28 0.71
CA THR A 102 -15.24 2.18 -0.26
C THR A 102 -14.96 2.68 -1.68
N ILE A 103 -15.56 3.82 -2.06
CA ILE A 103 -15.31 4.47 -3.37
C ILE A 103 -13.83 4.84 -3.54
N LEU A 104 -13.21 5.41 -2.49
CA LEU A 104 -11.76 5.69 -2.47
C LEU A 104 -10.93 4.42 -2.69
N GLY A 105 -11.35 3.30 -2.13
CA GLY A 105 -10.70 2.01 -2.37
C GLY A 105 -10.79 1.59 -3.84
N ILE A 106 -12.00 1.59 -4.41
CA ILE A 106 -12.26 1.19 -5.80
C ILE A 106 -11.46 2.08 -6.77
N ALA A 107 -11.59 3.38 -6.62
CA ALA A 107 -10.92 4.35 -7.49
C ALA A 107 -9.40 4.33 -7.30
N GLY A 108 -8.92 4.25 -6.07
CA GLY A 108 -7.50 4.15 -5.76
C GLY A 108 -6.84 2.92 -6.39
N ALA A 109 -7.53 1.76 -6.38
CA ALA A 109 -7.06 0.55 -7.06
C ALA A 109 -6.95 0.77 -8.59
N GLY A 110 -7.98 1.35 -9.21
CA GLY A 110 -7.97 1.65 -10.64
C GLY A 110 -6.81 2.59 -11.02
N ALA A 111 -6.62 3.67 -10.27
CA ALA A 111 -5.53 4.62 -10.49
C ALA A 111 -4.16 3.94 -10.34
N PHE A 112 -3.95 3.18 -9.27
CA PHE A 112 -2.67 2.52 -9.00
C PHE A 112 -2.34 1.43 -10.03
N VAL A 113 -3.29 0.56 -10.34
CA VAL A 113 -3.07 -0.57 -11.27
C VAL A 113 -2.87 -0.09 -12.71
N LEU A 114 -3.70 0.87 -13.18
CA LEU A 114 -3.58 1.37 -14.55
C LEU A 114 -2.34 2.22 -14.77
N GLY A 115 -1.96 3.06 -13.79
CA GLY A 115 -0.72 3.81 -13.83
C GLY A 115 0.51 2.90 -13.87
N GLY A 116 0.50 1.82 -13.07
CA GLY A 116 1.53 0.78 -13.11
C GLY A 116 1.60 0.05 -14.46
N ALA A 117 0.45 -0.23 -15.06
CA ALA A 117 0.38 -0.87 -16.39
C ALA A 117 0.94 0.05 -17.49
N ILE A 118 0.63 1.35 -17.47
CA ILE A 118 1.20 2.34 -18.40
C ILE A 118 2.72 2.42 -18.22
N THR A 119 3.21 2.48 -16.96
CA THR A 119 4.65 2.49 -16.63
C THR A 119 5.34 1.22 -17.12
N SER A 120 4.72 0.05 -16.93
CA SER A 120 5.27 -1.23 -17.39
C SER A 120 5.38 -1.29 -18.92
N THR A 121 4.44 -0.67 -19.64
CA THR A 121 4.49 -0.56 -21.10
C THR A 121 5.71 0.23 -21.56
N ILE A 122 6.00 1.37 -20.92
CA ILE A 122 7.20 2.17 -21.21
C ILE A 122 8.47 1.35 -20.91
N SER A 123 8.47 0.64 -19.78
CA SER A 123 9.65 -0.09 -19.29
C SER A 123 10.06 -1.25 -20.19
N ARG A 124 9.15 -1.87 -20.95
CA ARG A 124 9.44 -3.00 -21.84
C ARG A 124 10.48 -2.70 -22.94
N TRP A 125 10.59 -1.44 -23.32
CA TRP A 125 11.50 -1.01 -24.39
C TRP A 125 12.90 -0.64 -23.89
N HIS A 126 13.20 -0.91 -22.61
CA HIS A 126 14.45 -0.55 -21.97
C HIS A 126 15.23 -1.79 -21.47
N THR A 127 16.52 -1.60 -21.21
CA THR A 127 17.35 -2.61 -20.56
C THR A 127 16.76 -2.97 -19.17
N PRO A 128 17.00 -4.17 -18.64
CA PRO A 128 16.46 -4.61 -17.36
C PRO A 128 16.76 -3.63 -16.20
N HIS A 129 17.97 -3.05 -16.18
CA HIS A 129 18.37 -2.06 -15.19
C HIS A 129 17.51 -0.79 -15.29
N ARG A 130 17.33 -0.26 -16.50
CA ARG A 130 16.53 0.96 -16.72
C ARG A 130 15.04 0.73 -16.49
N ALA A 131 14.53 -0.42 -16.86
CA ALA A 131 13.16 -0.84 -16.55
C ALA A 131 12.91 -0.87 -15.03
N ALA A 132 13.85 -1.43 -14.27
CA ALA A 132 13.76 -1.44 -12.80
C ALA A 132 13.76 -0.03 -12.19
N VAL A 133 14.57 0.90 -12.73
CA VAL A 133 14.59 2.30 -12.31
C VAL A 133 13.24 2.97 -12.60
N LEU A 134 12.66 2.79 -13.79
CA LEU A 134 11.36 3.38 -14.14
C LEU A 134 10.24 2.85 -13.24
N ILE A 135 10.16 1.54 -13.04
CA ILE A 135 9.17 0.92 -12.16
C ILE A 135 9.37 1.39 -10.71
N GLY A 136 10.62 1.44 -10.23
CA GLY A 136 10.94 1.95 -8.89
C GLY A 136 10.53 3.42 -8.72
N THR A 137 10.73 4.27 -9.74
CA THR A 137 10.29 5.66 -9.74
C THR A 137 8.77 5.79 -9.61
N TYR A 138 8.02 4.95 -10.30
CA TYR A 138 6.56 4.90 -10.18
C TYR A 138 6.12 4.59 -8.75
N PHE A 139 6.65 3.52 -8.16
CA PHE A 139 6.28 3.11 -6.79
C PHE A 139 6.75 4.10 -5.71
N ALA A 140 7.86 4.82 -5.94
CA ALA A 140 8.35 5.86 -5.02
C ALA A 140 7.32 6.98 -4.80
N GLY A 141 6.41 7.20 -5.77
CA GLY A 141 5.29 8.14 -5.61
C GLY A 141 4.44 7.89 -4.37
N GLY A 142 4.25 6.64 -3.97
CA GLY A 142 3.55 6.29 -2.72
C GLY A 142 4.27 6.82 -1.48
N GLY A 143 5.60 6.68 -1.42
CA GLY A 143 6.43 7.25 -0.35
C GLY A 143 6.40 8.78 -0.33
N VAL A 144 6.47 9.41 -1.50
CA VAL A 144 6.33 10.87 -1.63
C VAL A 144 4.97 11.33 -1.11
N GLY A 145 3.90 10.57 -1.38
CA GLY A 145 2.56 10.87 -0.85
C GLY A 145 2.47 10.76 0.68
N ILE A 146 3.17 9.79 1.28
CA ILE A 146 3.30 9.67 2.74
C ILE A 146 4.02 10.90 3.29
N VAL A 147 5.14 11.30 2.69
CA VAL A 147 5.89 12.50 3.09
C VAL A 147 5.01 13.75 2.99
N ALA A 148 4.35 13.95 1.85
CA ALA A 148 3.50 15.12 1.63
C ALA A 148 2.33 15.20 2.62
N SER A 149 1.63 14.08 2.88
CA SER A 149 0.57 14.04 3.89
C SER A 149 1.10 14.29 5.29
N GLY A 150 2.30 13.77 5.61
CA GLY A 150 2.97 13.98 6.90
C GLY A 150 3.39 15.42 7.17
N LEU A 151 3.60 16.21 6.15
CA LEU A 151 3.86 17.64 6.27
C LEU A 151 2.57 18.46 6.33
N LEU A 152 1.60 18.14 5.49
CA LEU A 152 0.40 18.97 5.31
C LEU A 152 -0.63 18.78 6.43
N VAL A 153 -0.93 17.53 6.83
CA VAL A 153 -1.99 17.26 7.81
C VAL A 153 -1.63 17.78 9.21
N PRO A 154 -0.42 17.52 9.77
CA PRO A 154 -0.05 18.12 11.05
C PRO A 154 -0.01 19.65 11.03
N ALA A 155 0.39 20.28 9.90
CA ALA A 155 0.36 21.73 9.77
C ALA A 155 -1.07 22.30 9.82
N VAL A 156 -2.08 21.55 9.35
CA VAL A 156 -3.50 21.90 9.55
C VAL A 156 -3.86 21.82 11.03
N PHE A 157 -3.46 20.75 11.72
CA PHE A 157 -3.75 20.58 13.14
C PHE A 157 -3.04 21.59 14.06
N GLU A 158 -1.85 22.06 13.69
CA GLU A 158 -1.18 23.14 14.41
C GLU A 158 -1.98 24.46 14.37
N ARG A 159 -2.71 24.72 13.28
CA ARG A 159 -3.48 25.96 13.09
C ARG A 159 -4.94 25.86 13.58
N LEU A 160 -5.57 24.74 13.35
CA LEU A 160 -7.01 24.55 13.55
C LEU A 160 -7.36 23.58 14.69
N GLY A 161 -6.35 22.95 15.29
CA GLY A 161 -6.54 21.88 16.26
C GLY A 161 -7.17 20.61 15.65
N PRO A 162 -7.52 19.62 16.48
CA PRO A 162 -8.09 18.34 16.01
C PRO A 162 -9.41 18.50 15.23
N ALA A 163 -10.25 19.50 15.56
CA ALA A 163 -11.48 19.80 14.82
C ALA A 163 -11.25 20.19 13.35
N GLY A 164 -9.99 20.51 12.98
CA GLY A 164 -9.59 20.78 11.60
C GLY A 164 -9.47 19.56 10.69
N TRP A 165 -9.85 18.35 11.12
CA TRP A 165 -9.75 17.14 10.29
C TRP A 165 -10.49 17.24 8.94
N PRO A 166 -11.65 17.93 8.78
CA PRO A 166 -12.25 18.13 7.47
C PRO A 166 -11.35 18.94 6.54
N THR A 167 -10.73 20.01 7.07
CA THR A 167 -9.73 20.80 6.30
C THR A 167 -8.53 19.95 5.92
N GLY A 168 -8.10 19.03 6.77
CA GLY A 168 -7.05 18.05 6.44
C GLY A 168 -7.40 17.24 5.20
N TRP A 169 -8.63 16.73 5.08
CA TRP A 169 -9.10 16.02 3.89
C TRP A 169 -9.18 16.94 2.66
N LEU A 170 -9.61 18.19 2.80
CA LEU A 170 -9.64 19.15 1.68
C LEU A 170 -8.22 19.45 1.15
N VAL A 171 -7.25 19.65 2.04
CA VAL A 171 -5.85 19.86 1.65
C VAL A 171 -5.30 18.66 0.88
N LEU A 172 -5.61 17.44 1.34
CA LEU A 172 -5.25 16.22 0.61
C LEU A 172 -5.98 16.11 -0.74
N ALA A 173 -7.24 16.54 -0.84
CA ALA A 173 -7.98 16.58 -2.09
C ALA A 173 -7.35 17.55 -3.10
N VAL A 174 -6.89 18.72 -2.64
CA VAL A 174 -6.18 19.70 -3.47
C VAL A 174 -4.84 19.13 -3.96
N LEU A 175 -4.05 18.52 -3.07
CA LEU A 175 -2.82 17.84 -3.45
C LEU A 175 -3.08 16.73 -4.48
N ALA A 176 -4.13 15.93 -4.25
CA ALA A 176 -4.54 14.88 -5.16
C ALA A 176 -5.00 15.42 -6.52
N ALA A 177 -5.68 16.60 -6.55
CA ALA A 177 -6.06 17.25 -7.79
C ALA A 177 -4.84 17.68 -8.61
N VAL A 178 -3.83 18.28 -7.97
CA VAL A 178 -2.56 18.64 -8.62
C VAL A 178 -1.86 17.38 -9.15
N GLY A 179 -1.78 16.33 -8.34
CA GLY A 179 -1.24 15.04 -8.76
C GLY A 179 -2.01 14.41 -9.93
N THR A 180 -3.34 14.54 -9.93
CA THR A 180 -4.20 14.06 -11.02
C THR A 180 -3.90 14.76 -12.33
N VAL A 181 -3.70 16.09 -12.33
CA VAL A 181 -3.31 16.83 -13.52
C VAL A 181 -1.96 16.34 -14.06
N ALA A 182 -0.96 16.22 -13.19
CA ALA A 182 0.37 15.74 -13.59
C ALA A 182 0.33 14.32 -14.17
N ALA A 183 -0.40 13.41 -13.49
CA ALA A 183 -0.56 12.03 -13.94
C ALA A 183 -1.34 11.92 -15.26
N THR A 184 -2.34 12.78 -15.47
CA THR A 184 -3.11 12.84 -16.71
C THR A 184 -2.24 13.27 -17.89
N ILE A 185 -1.49 14.36 -17.75
CA ILE A 185 -0.55 14.84 -18.78
C ILE A 185 0.44 13.73 -19.14
N ALA A 186 1.00 13.05 -18.13
CA ALA A 186 1.95 11.96 -18.32
C ALA A 186 1.31 10.74 -19.02
N ALA A 187 0.08 10.38 -18.67
CA ALA A 187 -0.62 9.24 -19.27
C ALA A 187 -0.92 9.48 -20.77
N TYR A 188 -1.24 10.71 -21.14
CA TYR A 188 -1.46 11.07 -22.56
C TYR A 188 -0.16 11.22 -23.34
N ALA A 189 0.95 11.54 -22.69
CA ALA A 189 2.29 11.55 -23.30
C ALA A 189 2.92 10.16 -23.46
N ALA A 190 2.42 9.15 -22.72
CA ALA A 190 2.91 7.77 -22.76
C ALA A 190 2.50 7.06 -24.06
N PRO A 191 3.26 6.06 -24.56
CA PRO A 191 2.83 5.23 -25.67
C PRO A 191 1.58 4.41 -25.32
N THR A 192 0.70 4.21 -26.30
CA THR A 192 -0.47 3.32 -26.16
C THR A 192 -0.13 1.91 -26.57
N THR A 193 -0.55 0.95 -25.77
CA THR A 193 -0.66 -0.47 -26.19
C THR A 193 -2.11 -0.91 -26.05
N PRO A 194 -2.62 -1.76 -26.95
CA PRO A 194 -3.91 -2.40 -26.75
C PRO A 194 -3.92 -3.13 -25.39
N ALA A 195 -5.03 -3.04 -24.67
CA ALA A 195 -5.22 -3.80 -23.45
C ALA A 195 -5.07 -5.29 -23.77
N ALA A 196 -4.23 -6.00 -23.03
CA ALA A 196 -4.16 -7.45 -23.16
C ALA A 196 -5.51 -8.04 -22.80
N ALA A 197 -6.02 -8.92 -23.65
CA ALA A 197 -7.26 -9.64 -23.36
C ALA A 197 -7.14 -10.39 -22.03
N PRO A 198 -8.18 -10.44 -21.21
CA PRO A 198 -8.18 -11.25 -20.00
C PRO A 198 -7.88 -12.69 -20.35
N GLY A 199 -6.76 -13.23 -19.86
CA GLY A 199 -6.44 -14.64 -20.08
C GLY A 199 -7.44 -15.52 -19.32
N SER A 200 -7.98 -16.54 -19.96
CA SER A 200 -8.97 -17.50 -19.41
C SER A 200 -8.34 -18.59 -18.53
N ARG A 201 -7.16 -18.36 -17.93
CA ARG A 201 -6.48 -19.36 -17.10
C ARG A 201 -7.03 -19.40 -15.68
N SER A 202 -6.91 -20.56 -15.05
CA SER A 202 -7.32 -20.78 -13.66
C SER A 202 -6.75 -19.71 -12.75
N PHE A 203 -7.61 -19.13 -11.91
CA PHE A 203 -7.21 -18.16 -10.88
C PHE A 203 -6.25 -18.79 -9.84
N TRP A 204 -6.41 -20.09 -9.58
CA TRP A 204 -5.62 -20.81 -8.58
C TRP A 204 -4.40 -21.46 -9.20
N VAL A 205 -3.21 -21.05 -8.79
CA VAL A 205 -1.93 -21.60 -9.25
C VAL A 205 -1.35 -22.49 -8.15
N SER A 206 -1.10 -23.76 -8.49
CA SER A 206 -0.53 -24.73 -7.56
C SER A 206 0.91 -24.38 -7.19
N GLY A 207 1.35 -24.83 -5.99
CA GLY A 207 2.72 -24.60 -5.52
C GLY A 207 2.98 -23.28 -4.81
N LEU A 208 2.05 -22.31 -4.85
CA LEU A 208 2.17 -21.01 -4.20
C LEU A 208 1.48 -20.90 -2.84
N GLY A 209 0.88 -21.96 -2.32
CA GLY A 209 0.05 -21.90 -1.10
C GLY A 209 0.76 -21.27 0.10
N ARG A 210 2.03 -21.62 0.35
CA ARG A 210 2.82 -21.06 1.46
C ARG A 210 3.09 -19.58 1.28
N LEU A 211 3.47 -19.18 0.08
CA LEU A 211 3.74 -17.78 -0.27
C LEU A 211 2.44 -16.95 -0.20
N ALA A 212 1.33 -17.48 -0.70
CA ALA A 212 0.01 -16.87 -0.66
C ALA A 212 -0.48 -16.68 0.79
N SER A 213 -0.38 -17.72 1.62
CA SER A 213 -0.73 -17.62 3.05
C SER A 213 0.15 -16.61 3.78
N GLY A 214 1.46 -16.59 3.53
CA GLY A 214 2.36 -15.57 4.05
C GLY A 214 1.92 -14.16 3.61
N TYR A 215 1.55 -13.99 2.36
CA TYR A 215 1.16 -12.69 1.81
C TYR A 215 -0.20 -12.19 2.33
N LEU A 216 -1.13 -13.13 2.64
CA LEU A 216 -2.36 -12.80 3.38
C LEU A 216 -2.02 -12.24 4.76
N LEU A 217 -1.12 -12.92 5.49
CA LEU A 217 -0.69 -12.49 6.82
C LEU A 217 0.06 -11.15 6.78
N PHE A 218 0.83 -10.89 5.70
CA PHE A 218 1.39 -9.56 5.48
C PHE A 218 0.30 -8.50 5.36
N GLY A 219 -0.71 -8.76 4.51
CA GLY A 219 -1.85 -7.85 4.35
C GLY A 219 -2.52 -7.51 5.69
N ALA A 220 -2.75 -8.51 6.53
CA ALA A 220 -3.37 -8.33 7.83
C ALA A 220 -2.47 -7.59 8.84
N GLY A 221 -1.19 -7.95 8.91
CA GLY A 221 -0.28 -7.42 9.92
C GLY A 221 0.15 -5.97 9.64
N TYR A 222 0.63 -5.67 8.41
CA TYR A 222 1.20 -4.35 8.14
C TYR A 222 0.16 -3.22 8.18
N ILE A 223 -1.08 -3.50 7.75
CA ILE A 223 -2.10 -2.46 7.67
C ILE A 223 -2.64 -2.07 9.06
N GLY A 224 -2.56 -2.98 10.04
CA GLY A 224 -2.82 -2.68 11.45
C GLY A 224 -1.86 -1.60 11.97
N TYR A 225 -0.56 -1.76 11.73
CA TYR A 225 0.44 -0.75 12.07
C TYR A 225 0.16 0.58 11.34
N MET A 226 0.01 0.56 10.02
CA MET A 226 -0.27 1.76 9.22
C MET A 226 -1.58 2.47 9.61
N THR A 227 -2.52 1.77 10.22
CA THR A 227 -3.79 2.38 10.67
C THR A 227 -3.65 3.06 12.02
N PHE A 228 -2.97 2.41 12.98
CA PHE A 228 -3.06 2.79 14.39
C PHE A 228 -1.78 3.39 14.98
N ILE A 229 -0.65 3.35 14.27
CA ILE A 229 0.62 3.87 14.83
C ILE A 229 0.51 5.35 15.23
N ILE A 230 -0.12 6.19 14.43
CA ILE A 230 -0.27 7.61 14.75
C ILE A 230 -1.19 7.81 15.97
N ALA A 231 -2.25 7.04 16.10
CA ALA A 231 -3.11 7.09 17.27
C ALA A 231 -2.34 6.71 18.55
N MET A 232 -1.44 5.73 18.45
CA MET A 232 -0.55 5.36 19.55
C MET A 232 0.46 6.48 19.87
N LEU A 233 1.12 7.07 18.87
CA LEU A 233 2.04 8.19 19.09
C LEU A 233 1.35 9.39 19.76
N THR A 234 0.10 9.67 19.36
CA THR A 234 -0.73 10.70 19.97
C THR A 234 -1.04 10.38 21.44
N GLN A 235 -1.35 9.11 21.76
CA GLN A 235 -1.60 8.69 23.15
C GLN A 235 -0.34 8.73 24.03
N VAL A 236 0.83 8.48 23.47
CA VAL A 236 2.13 8.63 24.16
C VAL A 236 2.47 10.11 24.40
N GLY A 237 1.74 11.04 23.76
CA GLY A 237 1.90 12.48 23.97
C GLY A 237 2.87 13.17 23.01
N LEU A 238 3.19 12.55 21.86
CA LEU A 238 4.00 13.22 20.84
C LEU A 238 3.24 14.41 20.25
N SER A 239 3.95 15.51 20.08
CA SER A 239 3.45 16.73 19.45
C SER A 239 3.15 16.51 17.94
N PRO A 240 2.30 17.36 17.33
CA PRO A 240 2.07 17.30 15.87
C PRO A 240 3.35 17.36 15.04
N LYS A 241 4.35 18.12 15.47
CA LYS A 241 5.66 18.20 14.78
C LYS A 241 6.45 16.89 14.86
N GLU A 242 6.47 16.25 16.01
CA GLU A 242 7.11 14.94 16.17
C GLU A 242 6.38 13.88 15.35
N ILE A 243 5.06 13.88 15.33
CA ILE A 243 4.25 12.98 14.47
C ILE A 243 4.55 13.23 12.98
N ALA A 244 4.65 14.50 12.57
CA ALA A 244 5.04 14.87 11.21
C ALA A 244 6.43 14.31 10.86
N ALA A 245 7.42 14.52 11.73
CA ALA A 245 8.78 14.03 11.53
C ALA A 245 8.83 12.50 11.46
N PHE A 246 8.08 11.79 12.32
CA PHE A 246 7.95 10.33 12.28
C PHE A 246 7.38 9.86 10.93
N TRP A 247 6.27 10.46 10.49
CA TRP A 247 5.59 10.05 9.26
C TRP A 247 6.42 10.35 8.01
N VAL A 248 7.11 11.49 8.00
CA VAL A 248 8.07 11.85 6.95
C VAL A 248 9.23 10.86 6.91
N ALA A 249 9.82 10.52 8.07
CA ALA A 249 10.91 9.55 8.13
C ALA A 249 10.48 8.18 7.60
N LEU A 250 9.29 7.69 7.97
CA LEU A 250 8.69 6.46 7.45
C LEU A 250 8.50 6.55 5.92
N GLY A 251 7.96 7.67 5.41
CA GLY A 251 7.72 7.87 3.98
C GLY A 251 9.01 7.91 3.15
N VAL A 252 10.04 8.62 3.64
CA VAL A 252 11.37 8.66 3.01
C VAL A 252 11.99 7.27 3.00
N ALA A 253 11.96 6.57 4.13
CA ALA A 253 12.45 5.20 4.24
C ALA A 253 11.74 4.27 3.23
N GLY A 254 10.42 4.41 3.07
CA GLY A 254 9.64 3.68 2.07
C GLY A 254 10.06 4.00 0.63
N ALA A 255 10.29 5.27 0.33
CA ALA A 255 10.69 5.71 -1.02
C ALA A 255 12.06 5.15 -1.44
N VAL A 256 13.01 5.00 -0.50
CA VAL A 256 14.36 4.47 -0.77
C VAL A 256 14.49 2.97 -0.53
N SER A 257 13.46 2.31 -0.04
CA SER A 257 13.49 0.91 0.40
C SER A 257 13.98 -0.07 -0.69
N GLY A 258 13.55 0.13 -1.94
CA GLY A 258 13.97 -0.70 -3.06
C GLY A 258 15.48 -0.66 -3.33
N GLN A 259 16.11 0.49 -3.15
CA GLN A 259 17.56 0.67 -3.31
C GLN A 259 18.33 -0.01 -2.17
N VAL A 260 17.85 0.16 -0.94
CA VAL A 260 18.45 -0.43 0.26
C VAL A 260 18.49 -1.96 0.14
N TRP A 261 17.38 -2.57 -0.26
CA TRP A 261 17.26 -4.02 -0.35
C TRP A 261 17.65 -4.62 -1.71
N ALA A 262 18.11 -3.81 -2.67
CA ALA A 262 18.41 -4.27 -4.02
C ALA A 262 19.37 -5.46 -4.07
N ARG A 263 20.38 -5.53 -3.17
CA ARG A 263 21.32 -6.66 -3.09
C ARG A 263 20.65 -7.93 -2.57
N LEU A 264 19.84 -7.80 -1.50
CA LEU A 264 19.08 -8.91 -0.93
C LEU A 264 18.11 -9.50 -1.96
N LEU A 265 17.37 -8.65 -2.64
CA LEU A 265 16.35 -9.05 -3.62
C LEU A 265 16.96 -9.78 -4.83
N ARG A 266 18.17 -9.37 -5.28
CA ARG A 266 18.87 -10.04 -6.40
C ARG A 266 19.51 -11.37 -6.04
N GLY A 267 19.97 -11.53 -4.79
CA GLY A 267 20.68 -12.74 -4.35
C GLY A 267 19.78 -13.83 -3.77
N ALA A 268 18.52 -13.52 -3.53
CA ALA A 268 17.60 -14.42 -2.85
C ALA A 268 17.02 -15.49 -3.78
N ARG A 269 16.74 -16.67 -3.20
CA ARG A 269 16.08 -17.80 -3.88
C ARG A 269 14.80 -18.17 -3.13
N GLY A 270 13.75 -18.50 -3.88
CA GLY A 270 12.43 -18.81 -3.31
C GLY A 270 11.91 -17.65 -2.44
N GLY A 271 11.32 -17.96 -1.31
CA GLY A 271 10.76 -16.96 -0.38
C GLY A 271 11.75 -16.35 0.62
N SER A 272 13.08 -16.56 0.47
CA SER A 272 14.06 -16.16 1.50
C SER A 272 14.16 -14.64 1.71
N ALA A 273 14.14 -13.83 0.64
CA ALA A 273 14.14 -12.36 0.78
C ALA A 273 12.87 -11.86 1.48
N ALA A 274 11.72 -12.41 1.09
CA ALA A 274 10.45 -12.09 1.75
C ALA A 274 10.51 -12.43 3.24
N ALA A 275 11.02 -13.61 3.60
CA ALA A 275 11.13 -14.02 5.01
C ALA A 275 12.00 -13.06 5.84
N VAL A 276 13.14 -12.59 5.33
CA VAL A 276 13.98 -11.60 6.02
C VAL A 276 13.23 -10.30 6.23
N LEU A 277 12.58 -9.78 5.18
CA LEU A 277 11.81 -8.53 5.27
C LEU A 277 10.61 -8.66 6.21
N PHE A 278 9.98 -9.83 6.26
CA PHE A 278 8.91 -10.13 7.22
C PHE A 278 9.39 -10.06 8.67
N VAL A 279 10.54 -10.67 8.97
CA VAL A 279 11.12 -10.61 10.33
C VAL A 279 11.42 -9.17 10.73
N LEU A 280 12.06 -8.39 9.84
CA LEU A 280 12.38 -6.99 10.11
C LEU A 280 11.11 -6.15 10.28
N LEU A 281 10.09 -6.41 9.47
CA LEU A 281 8.79 -5.74 9.58
C LEU A 281 8.06 -6.12 10.88
N ALA A 282 8.14 -7.38 11.29
CA ALA A 282 7.59 -7.85 12.57
C ALA A 282 8.29 -7.18 13.76
N VAL A 283 9.63 -7.05 13.72
CA VAL A 283 10.40 -6.29 14.71
C VAL A 283 9.92 -4.84 14.75
N ALA A 284 9.84 -4.19 13.59
CA ALA A 284 9.35 -2.81 13.50
C ALA A 284 7.95 -2.64 14.11
N THR A 285 7.02 -3.55 13.75
CA THR A 285 5.64 -3.52 14.24
C THR A 285 5.54 -3.84 15.74
N GLY A 286 6.43 -4.68 16.26
CA GLY A 286 6.45 -5.10 17.67
C GLY A 286 7.08 -4.08 18.63
N ILE A 287 8.00 -3.23 18.17
CA ILE A 287 8.65 -2.22 19.03
C ILE A 287 7.62 -1.37 19.80
N PRO A 288 6.58 -0.79 19.16
CA PRO A 288 5.59 0.02 19.87
C PRO A 288 4.76 -0.77 20.91
N ALA A 289 4.68 -2.09 20.78
CA ALA A 289 4.01 -2.94 21.77
C ALA A 289 4.85 -3.13 23.06
N LEU A 290 6.17 -2.90 22.99
CA LEU A 290 7.12 -3.18 24.06
C LEU A 290 7.60 -1.92 24.77
N THR A 291 7.59 -0.75 24.10
CA THR A 291 8.12 0.50 24.64
C THR A 291 7.44 1.73 24.05
N SER A 292 7.34 2.77 24.89
CA SER A 292 6.89 4.11 24.50
C SER A 292 8.07 5.10 24.33
N ALA A 293 9.32 4.64 24.40
CA ALA A 293 10.49 5.51 24.23
C ALA A 293 10.53 6.09 22.81
N THR A 294 10.51 7.40 22.69
CA THR A 294 10.46 8.14 21.42
C THR A 294 11.53 7.69 20.40
N PRO A 295 12.82 7.50 20.77
CA PRO A 295 13.82 7.03 19.80
C PRO A 295 13.50 5.62 19.25
N ALA A 296 12.96 4.72 20.07
CA ALA A 296 12.58 3.38 19.64
C ALA A 296 11.36 3.42 18.70
N LEU A 297 10.40 4.31 18.96
CA LEU A 297 9.25 4.53 18.09
C LEU A 297 9.69 5.05 16.71
N TYR A 298 10.63 6.00 16.65
CA TYR A 298 11.20 6.48 15.38
C TYR A 298 11.96 5.37 14.64
N ALA A 299 12.76 4.57 15.35
CA ALA A 299 13.44 3.42 14.77
C ALA A 299 12.45 2.42 14.19
N SER A 300 11.32 2.17 14.87
CA SER A 300 10.19 1.37 14.36
C SER A 300 9.66 1.92 13.05
N GLY A 301 9.34 3.22 12.97
CA GLY A 301 8.80 3.86 11.77
C GLY A 301 9.76 3.77 10.57
N VAL A 302 11.04 4.05 10.79
CA VAL A 302 12.08 3.97 9.75
C VAL A 302 12.24 2.52 9.26
N LEU A 303 12.37 1.56 10.18
CA LEU A 303 12.50 0.14 9.83
C LEU A 303 11.25 -0.38 9.10
N PHE A 304 10.07 0.02 9.57
CA PHE A 304 8.80 -0.31 8.91
C PHE A 304 8.78 0.25 7.48
N GLY A 305 9.09 1.52 7.30
CA GLY A 305 9.17 2.18 6.00
C GLY A 305 10.13 1.47 5.04
N LEU A 306 11.33 1.12 5.51
CA LEU A 306 12.31 0.38 4.72
C LEU A 306 11.81 -0.99 4.25
N CYS A 307 10.92 -1.64 4.99
CA CYS A 307 10.56 -3.04 4.72
C CYS A 307 9.25 -3.20 3.95
N PHE A 308 8.18 -2.43 4.26
CA PHE A 308 6.82 -2.76 3.83
C PHE A 308 6.60 -2.72 2.32
N LEU A 309 7.16 -1.73 1.60
CA LEU A 309 7.05 -1.69 0.13
C LEU A 309 7.97 -2.72 -0.55
N SER A 310 9.16 -2.93 0.00
CA SER A 310 10.10 -3.91 -0.56
C SER A 310 9.63 -5.34 -0.36
N LEU A 311 8.84 -5.62 0.67
CA LEU A 311 8.23 -6.93 0.89
C LEU A 311 7.23 -7.29 -0.22
N VAL A 312 6.46 -6.33 -0.70
CA VAL A 312 5.58 -6.49 -1.88
C VAL A 312 6.41 -6.94 -3.08
N GLY A 313 7.53 -6.27 -3.33
CA GLY A 313 8.46 -6.64 -4.42
C GLY A 313 9.07 -8.03 -4.25
N ALA A 314 9.48 -8.39 -3.02
CA ALA A 314 10.08 -9.69 -2.71
C ALA A 314 9.10 -10.85 -2.93
N VAL A 315 7.85 -10.71 -2.46
CA VAL A 315 6.80 -11.73 -2.66
C VAL A 315 6.43 -11.85 -4.14
N THR A 316 6.30 -10.72 -4.84
CA THR A 316 5.99 -10.70 -6.28
C THR A 316 7.10 -11.39 -7.09
N ALA A 317 8.36 -11.13 -6.79
CA ALA A 317 9.50 -11.78 -7.41
C ALA A 317 9.51 -13.30 -7.13
N ALA A 318 9.36 -13.70 -5.87
CA ALA A 318 9.30 -15.10 -5.48
C ALA A 318 8.12 -15.84 -6.15
N GLY A 319 6.97 -15.21 -6.26
CA GLY A 319 5.79 -15.76 -6.94
C GLY A 319 6.03 -15.98 -8.43
N ARG A 320 6.63 -15.01 -9.12
CA ARG A 320 6.99 -15.12 -10.52
C ARG A 320 8.02 -16.23 -10.77
N ASP A 321 9.02 -16.32 -9.89
CA ASP A 321 10.12 -17.29 -10.04
C ASP A 321 9.69 -18.72 -9.66
N ALA A 322 8.55 -18.89 -8.99
CA ALA A 322 8.03 -20.20 -8.58
C ALA A 322 7.13 -20.88 -9.62
N VAL A 323 6.69 -20.16 -10.67
CA VAL A 323 5.73 -20.65 -11.66
C VAL A 323 6.31 -20.61 -13.08
N ASP A 324 5.60 -21.23 -14.02
CA ASP A 324 5.93 -21.11 -15.45
C ASP A 324 5.65 -19.69 -15.95
N PRO A 325 6.43 -19.17 -16.92
CA PRO A 325 6.22 -17.85 -17.49
C PRO A 325 4.78 -17.62 -17.99
N ALA A 326 4.14 -18.68 -18.47
CA ALA A 326 2.75 -18.64 -18.92
C ALA A 326 1.72 -18.43 -17.79
N ASP A 327 2.03 -18.82 -16.56
CA ASP A 327 1.17 -18.72 -15.37
C ASP A 327 1.46 -17.50 -14.50
N THR A 328 2.49 -16.73 -14.85
CA THR A 328 2.95 -15.57 -14.06
C THR A 328 1.81 -14.58 -13.77
N THR A 329 0.98 -14.25 -14.77
CA THR A 329 -0.11 -13.29 -14.58
C THR A 329 -1.17 -13.83 -13.61
N ALA A 330 -1.52 -15.11 -13.69
CA ALA A 330 -2.46 -15.74 -12.76
C ALA A 330 -1.90 -15.81 -11.34
N ALA A 331 -0.63 -16.17 -11.21
CA ALA A 331 0.07 -16.22 -9.91
C ALA A 331 0.09 -14.84 -9.22
N LEU A 332 0.45 -13.78 -9.93
CA LEU A 332 0.47 -12.42 -9.39
C LEU A 332 -0.94 -11.92 -9.05
N GLY A 333 -1.92 -12.24 -9.87
CA GLY A 333 -3.33 -11.93 -9.59
C GLY A 333 -3.83 -12.62 -8.32
N MET A 334 -3.56 -13.92 -8.16
CA MET A 334 -3.88 -14.68 -6.95
C MET A 334 -3.20 -14.08 -5.72
N LEU A 335 -1.89 -13.83 -5.77
CA LEU A 335 -1.14 -13.24 -4.65
C LEU A 335 -1.71 -11.86 -4.27
N THR A 336 -2.00 -11.00 -5.24
CA THR A 336 -2.57 -9.68 -4.98
C THR A 336 -3.94 -9.76 -4.34
N THR A 337 -4.78 -10.69 -4.77
CA THR A 337 -6.12 -10.91 -4.19
C THR A 337 -6.03 -11.39 -2.76
N VAL A 338 -5.18 -12.37 -2.49
CA VAL A 338 -4.98 -12.91 -1.13
C VAL A 338 -4.40 -11.84 -0.19
N PHE A 339 -3.48 -11.03 -0.66
CA PHE A 339 -2.97 -9.87 0.07
C PHE A 339 -4.09 -8.86 0.41
N ALA A 340 -4.95 -8.55 -0.55
CA ALA A 340 -6.07 -7.64 -0.33
C ALA A 340 -7.08 -8.20 0.69
N LEU A 341 -7.33 -9.51 0.69
CA LEU A 341 -8.15 -10.16 1.72
C LEU A 341 -7.55 -9.99 3.13
N GLY A 342 -6.23 -10.13 3.28
CA GLY A 342 -5.54 -9.85 4.54
C GLY A 342 -5.78 -8.41 5.02
N GLN A 343 -5.72 -7.45 4.10
CA GLN A 343 -5.96 -6.04 4.43
C GLN A 343 -7.41 -5.73 4.85
N VAL A 344 -8.38 -6.54 4.42
CA VAL A 344 -9.78 -6.40 4.88
C VAL A 344 -9.89 -6.76 6.36
N ILE A 345 -9.22 -7.81 6.81
CA ILE A 345 -9.34 -8.34 8.17
C ILE A 345 -8.52 -7.50 9.16
N GLY A 346 -7.31 -7.09 8.77
CA GLY A 346 -6.30 -6.53 9.67
C GLY A 346 -6.77 -5.33 10.50
N PRO A 347 -7.23 -4.23 9.90
CA PRO A 347 -7.56 -3.01 10.63
C PRO A 347 -8.73 -3.19 11.61
N TRP A 348 -9.78 -3.89 11.17
CA TRP A 348 -10.92 -4.19 12.03
C TRP A 348 -10.51 -5.04 13.24
N PHE A 349 -9.74 -6.10 13.01
CA PHE A 349 -9.29 -7.00 14.08
C PHE A 349 -8.35 -6.28 15.06
N THR A 350 -7.40 -5.48 14.55
CA THR A 350 -6.50 -4.68 15.40
C THR A 350 -7.27 -3.66 16.24
N GLY A 351 -8.29 -3.00 15.65
CA GLY A 351 -9.17 -2.07 16.36
C GLY A 351 -10.00 -2.76 17.44
N LEU A 352 -10.60 -3.91 17.11
CA LEU A 352 -11.38 -4.73 18.06
C LEU A 352 -10.51 -5.16 19.26
N LEU A 353 -9.29 -5.55 19.00
CA LEU A 353 -8.36 -5.94 20.06
C LEU A 353 -7.99 -4.73 20.92
N ALA A 354 -7.74 -3.57 20.32
CA ALA A 354 -7.46 -2.34 21.06
C ALA A 354 -8.61 -1.92 21.98
N ASP A 355 -9.87 -2.03 21.52
CA ASP A 355 -11.05 -1.73 22.34
C ASP A 355 -11.20 -2.72 23.51
N ARG A 356 -10.92 -4.01 23.31
CA ARG A 356 -11.06 -5.04 24.34
C ARG A 356 -9.96 -5.04 25.38
N THR A 357 -8.75 -4.66 25.00
CA THR A 357 -7.56 -4.71 25.87
C THR A 357 -7.13 -3.37 26.45
N GLY A 358 -7.85 -2.29 26.06
CA GLY A 358 -7.58 -0.93 26.54
C GLY A 358 -6.38 -0.24 25.90
N GLY A 359 -5.83 -0.77 24.78
CA GLY A 359 -4.70 -0.12 24.11
C GLY A 359 -4.28 -0.74 22.79
N GLN A 360 -3.77 0.10 21.88
CA GLN A 360 -3.31 -0.35 20.56
C GLN A 360 -2.05 -1.23 20.61
N GLN A 361 -1.26 -1.18 21.68
CA GLN A 361 -0.05 -1.99 21.84
C GLN A 361 -0.32 -3.48 21.66
N TRP A 362 -1.45 -3.97 22.14
CA TRP A 362 -1.83 -5.38 21.98
C TRP A 362 -2.14 -5.73 20.52
N GLY A 363 -2.85 -4.85 19.81
CA GLY A 363 -3.13 -5.02 18.38
C GLY A 363 -1.85 -5.03 17.54
N LEU A 364 -0.89 -4.15 17.85
CA LEU A 364 0.41 -4.11 17.20
C LEU A 364 1.27 -5.34 17.53
N GLY A 365 1.23 -5.81 18.79
CA GLY A 365 1.91 -7.03 19.21
C GLY A 365 1.39 -8.26 18.44
N VAL A 366 0.07 -8.43 18.35
CA VAL A 366 -0.53 -9.51 17.54
C VAL A 366 -0.17 -9.37 16.06
N SER A 367 -0.18 -8.16 15.51
CA SER A 367 0.26 -7.90 14.14
C SER A 367 1.71 -8.34 13.91
N ALA A 368 2.61 -8.10 14.88
CA ALA A 368 4.00 -8.57 14.81
C ALA A 368 4.08 -10.11 14.79
N VAL A 369 3.32 -10.80 15.64
CA VAL A 369 3.26 -12.28 15.63
C VAL A 369 2.74 -12.83 14.31
N VAL A 370 1.68 -12.22 13.77
CA VAL A 370 1.11 -12.58 12.45
C VAL A 370 2.17 -12.44 11.35
N LEU A 371 2.97 -11.36 11.39
CA LEU A 371 4.08 -11.17 10.45
C LEU A 371 5.18 -12.21 10.62
N LEU A 372 5.52 -12.62 11.84
CA LEU A 372 6.50 -13.71 12.09
C LEU A 372 6.02 -15.04 11.52
N ILE A 373 4.74 -15.38 11.68
CA ILE A 373 4.15 -16.56 11.04
C ILE A 373 4.28 -16.46 9.52
N GLY A 374 4.01 -15.28 8.94
CA GLY A 374 4.21 -15.02 7.53
C GLY A 374 5.67 -15.22 7.09
N ALA A 375 6.64 -14.81 7.92
CA ALA A 375 8.07 -15.06 7.66
C ALA A 375 8.40 -16.56 7.54
N VAL A 376 7.89 -17.37 8.46
CA VAL A 376 8.08 -18.84 8.45
C VAL A 376 7.49 -19.44 7.18
N LEU A 377 6.24 -19.07 6.84
CA LEU A 377 5.57 -19.59 5.64
C LEU A 377 6.34 -19.21 4.36
N CYS A 378 6.78 -17.97 4.23
CA CYS A 378 7.58 -17.54 3.08
C CYS A 378 8.95 -18.24 3.04
N ARG A 379 9.60 -18.46 4.20
CA ARG A 379 10.89 -19.18 4.27
C ARG A 379 10.77 -20.63 3.78
N LEU A 380 9.63 -21.25 4.00
CA LEU A 380 9.32 -22.59 3.56
C LEU A 380 8.90 -22.70 2.09
N GLN A 381 8.76 -21.58 1.37
CA GLN A 381 8.48 -21.57 -0.07
C GLN A 381 9.73 -22.03 -0.84
N PRO A 382 9.69 -23.19 -1.51
CA PRO A 382 10.84 -23.69 -2.25
C PRO A 382 11.13 -22.81 -3.49
N PRO A 383 12.39 -22.73 -3.91
CA PRO A 383 12.70 -22.25 -5.26
C PRO A 383 12.12 -23.21 -6.30
N ARG A 384 11.88 -22.72 -7.51
CA ARG A 384 11.42 -23.57 -8.63
C ARG A 384 12.38 -24.76 -8.81
N ARG A 385 11.84 -25.98 -8.85
CA ARG A 385 12.57 -27.13 -9.36
C ARG A 385 12.71 -26.93 -10.88
N ILE A 386 13.89 -26.58 -11.34
CA ILE A 386 14.22 -26.69 -12.76
C ILE A 386 14.18 -28.19 -13.03
N GLY A 387 13.15 -28.67 -13.71
CA GLY A 387 13.00 -30.08 -14.08
C GLY A 387 14.20 -30.50 -14.93
N HIS A 388 14.97 -31.44 -14.44
CA HIS A 388 15.95 -32.22 -15.18
C HIS A 388 15.20 -33.32 -15.96
N ASP A 389 14.18 -32.96 -16.74
CA ASP A 389 13.51 -33.88 -17.64
C ASP A 389 13.61 -33.39 -19.09
N ALA A 390 14.83 -33.22 -19.55
CA ALA A 390 15.12 -33.14 -20.97
C ALA A 390 16.38 -34.00 -21.26
N GLY A 391 16.27 -35.30 -20.98
CA GLY A 391 17.34 -36.22 -21.24
C GLY A 391 16.89 -37.67 -21.03
N GLY A 392 16.11 -38.23 -21.96
CA GLY A 392 15.86 -39.65 -21.91
C GLY A 392 14.59 -40.11 -22.63
N ARG A 393 14.54 -40.04 -23.95
CA ARG A 393 14.25 -41.16 -24.92
C ARG A 393 14.17 -40.64 -26.33
#